data_8b9b8ed949730b3b1cbf6db9dd7d15ec
#
_entry.id   8b9b8ed949730b3b1cbf6db9dd7d15ec
#
_cell.length_a   1.000
_cell.length_b   1.000
_cell.length_c   1.000
_cell.angle_alpha   90.00
_cell.angle_beta   90.00
_cell.angle_gamma   90.00
#
_symmetry.space_group_name_H-M   'P 1'
#
loop_
_entity.id
_entity.type
_entity.pdbx_description
1 polymer ?
#
loop_
_entity_poly.entity_id
_entity_poly.type
_entity_poly.pdbx_seq_one_letter_code
_entity_poly.pdbx_strand_id
1 'polypeptide(L)'
;DGKWGLDDYVAAAERAAGVVKKIARTDQLNMLGLCAGGITVSYVLAHLAAIGDDSAKSATFVVTMLTGEKPNVVGMLDTAESRMMLEKAAAAGQIVPGTALRSLFAMLRPNDLVYNYLVSGWLMGKSPAPFDVLAWNDDATRTTARFACESSRLSMDGWDGNGPTLLGVKTDFSKVTCDSYHVGGLTDHITAWRACYDTAHLVGGAEKEMTLIKSGHIQSVVYPADSTRYDRWYGLATPTDPDEWLKTATVEHGSWWRPWTEWLIARSGSERPARKTLGNSHYRPLDPAPGTYVHE
;
A
#
# COMPACT_ATOMS: atom_id res chain seq x y z
N ASP A 1 -20.73 5.86 0.49
CA ASP A 1 -21.55 5.66 1.69
C ASP A 1 -20.66 5.65 2.92
N GLY A 2 -20.95 6.48 3.92
CA GLY A 2 -20.15 6.60 5.15
C GLY A 2 -20.10 5.32 6.00
N LYS A 3 -20.92 4.34 5.69
CA LYS A 3 -20.94 3.03 6.37
C LYS A 3 -19.96 2.00 5.80
N TRP A 4 -19.29 2.30 4.68
CA TRP A 4 -18.34 1.38 4.08
C TRP A 4 -17.17 1.11 5.03
N GLY A 5 -16.87 -0.16 5.22
CA GLY A 5 -15.76 -0.66 6.01
C GLY A 5 -14.82 -1.53 5.19
N LEU A 6 -13.96 -2.26 5.86
CA LEU A 6 -12.98 -3.13 5.24
C LEU A 6 -13.63 -4.20 4.33
N ASP A 7 -14.79 -4.74 4.73
CA ASP A 7 -15.60 -5.65 3.91
C ASP A 7 -15.93 -5.07 2.53
N ASP A 8 -16.35 -3.81 2.49
CA ASP A 8 -16.75 -3.15 1.25
C ASP A 8 -15.55 -2.91 0.33
N TYR A 9 -14.39 -2.57 0.91
CA TYR A 9 -13.14 -2.39 0.15
C TYR A 9 -12.65 -3.72 -0.41
N VAL A 10 -12.65 -4.79 0.39
CA VAL A 10 -12.29 -6.14 -0.09
C VAL A 10 -13.24 -6.59 -1.18
N ALA A 11 -14.54 -6.49 -0.98
CA ALA A 11 -15.53 -6.85 -2.00
C ALA A 11 -15.38 -6.03 -3.29
N ALA A 12 -15.06 -4.74 -3.20
CA ALA A 12 -14.83 -3.89 -4.38
C ALA A 12 -13.57 -4.32 -5.13
N ALA A 13 -12.47 -4.63 -4.41
CA ALA A 13 -11.23 -5.11 -5.01
C ALA A 13 -11.42 -6.47 -5.70
N GLU A 14 -12.15 -7.40 -5.08
CA GLU A 14 -12.48 -8.71 -5.68
C GLU A 14 -13.35 -8.58 -6.92
N ARG A 15 -14.36 -7.69 -6.90
CA ARG A 15 -15.14 -7.39 -8.11
C ARG A 15 -14.24 -6.85 -9.22
N ALA A 16 -13.32 -5.94 -8.92
CA ALA A 16 -12.35 -5.42 -9.89
C ALA A 16 -11.46 -6.54 -10.43
N ALA A 17 -10.93 -7.40 -9.57
CA ALA A 17 -10.14 -8.56 -9.96
C ALA A 17 -10.94 -9.50 -10.90
N GLY A 18 -12.20 -9.77 -10.58
CA GLY A 18 -13.10 -10.54 -11.43
C GLY A 18 -13.33 -9.92 -12.83
N VAL A 19 -13.46 -8.59 -12.89
CA VAL A 19 -13.57 -7.85 -14.16
C VAL A 19 -12.27 -7.96 -14.96
N VAL A 20 -11.13 -7.75 -14.31
CA VAL A 20 -9.80 -7.84 -14.95
C VAL A 20 -9.58 -9.24 -15.52
N LYS A 21 -9.87 -10.31 -14.76
CA LYS A 21 -9.78 -11.70 -15.25
C LYS A 21 -10.60 -11.92 -16.54
N LYS A 22 -11.84 -11.45 -16.55
CA LYS A 22 -12.73 -11.57 -17.72
C LYS A 22 -12.28 -10.74 -18.91
N ILE A 23 -11.75 -9.53 -18.68
CA ILE A 23 -11.21 -8.70 -19.76
C ILE A 23 -9.89 -9.30 -20.27
N ALA A 24 -8.98 -9.65 -19.39
CA ALA A 24 -7.68 -10.22 -19.74
C ALA A 24 -7.75 -11.66 -20.24
N ARG A 25 -8.87 -12.37 -20.04
CA ARG A 25 -9.04 -13.79 -20.36
C ARG A 25 -7.99 -14.66 -19.68
N THR A 26 -7.90 -14.52 -18.37
CA THR A 26 -7.00 -15.26 -17.50
C THR A 26 -7.73 -15.65 -16.22
N ASP A 27 -7.33 -16.76 -15.62
CA ASP A 27 -7.87 -17.20 -14.34
C ASP A 27 -7.01 -16.72 -13.17
N GLN A 28 -5.79 -16.27 -13.43
CA GLN A 28 -4.84 -15.79 -12.42
C GLN A 28 -4.45 -14.32 -12.62
N LEU A 29 -4.15 -13.66 -11.53
CA LEU A 29 -3.74 -12.27 -11.47
C LEU A 29 -2.49 -12.09 -10.62
N ASN A 30 -1.66 -11.11 -10.99
CA ASN A 30 -0.65 -10.54 -10.12
C ASN A 30 -1.25 -9.30 -9.47
N MET A 31 -1.19 -9.21 -8.14
CA MET A 31 -1.76 -8.10 -7.37
C MET A 31 -0.65 -7.18 -6.87
N LEU A 32 -0.91 -5.89 -6.85
CA LEU A 32 0.02 -4.91 -6.31
C LEU A 32 -0.72 -3.95 -5.38
N GLY A 33 -0.19 -3.75 -4.17
CA GLY A 33 -0.69 -2.80 -3.20
C GLY A 33 0.40 -1.83 -2.74
N LEU A 34 0.08 -0.53 -2.77
CA LEU A 34 0.97 0.54 -2.32
C LEU A 34 0.45 1.07 -0.97
N CYS A 35 1.29 1.12 0.05
CA CYS A 35 0.97 1.68 1.36
C CYS A 35 -0.36 1.09 1.91
N ALA A 36 -1.38 1.91 2.19
CA ALA A 36 -2.70 1.46 2.62
C ALA A 36 -3.39 0.52 1.60
N GLY A 37 -3.09 0.65 0.31
CA GLY A 37 -3.53 -0.29 -0.72
C GLY A 37 -2.96 -1.70 -0.51
N GLY A 38 -1.76 -1.81 0.04
CA GLY A 38 -1.17 -3.10 0.41
C GLY A 38 -1.91 -3.77 1.58
N ILE A 39 -2.41 -2.98 2.54
CA ILE A 39 -3.28 -3.50 3.61
C ILE A 39 -4.55 -4.10 3.00
N THR A 40 -5.19 -3.39 2.08
CA THR A 40 -6.38 -3.90 1.38
C THR A 40 -6.06 -5.18 0.60
N VAL A 41 -4.97 -5.20 -0.18
CA VAL A 41 -4.54 -6.40 -0.94
C VAL A 41 -4.27 -7.58 -0.03
N SER A 42 -3.64 -7.38 1.13
CA SER A 42 -3.39 -8.49 2.08
C SER A 42 -4.69 -9.12 2.59
N TYR A 43 -5.72 -8.31 2.85
CA TYR A 43 -7.04 -8.83 3.23
C TYR A 43 -7.77 -9.52 2.08
N VAL A 44 -7.66 -9.02 0.85
CA VAL A 44 -8.16 -9.72 -0.34
C VAL A 44 -7.51 -11.09 -0.46
N LEU A 45 -6.19 -11.17 -0.36
CA LEU A 45 -5.45 -12.44 -0.44
C LEU A 45 -5.86 -13.41 0.68
N ALA A 46 -5.99 -12.92 1.91
CA ALA A 46 -6.41 -13.73 3.05
C ALA A 46 -7.85 -14.24 2.89
N HIS A 47 -8.75 -13.42 2.32
CA HIS A 47 -10.12 -13.83 2.02
C HIS A 47 -10.14 -14.88 0.89
N LEU A 48 -9.43 -14.66 -0.21
CA LEU A 48 -9.29 -15.64 -1.29
C LEU A 48 -8.75 -16.98 -0.77
N ALA A 49 -7.71 -16.95 0.06
CA ALA A 49 -7.17 -18.15 0.68
C ALA A 49 -8.22 -18.86 1.58
N ALA A 50 -9.03 -18.11 2.34
CA ALA A 50 -10.04 -18.66 3.22
C ALA A 50 -11.20 -19.33 2.47
N ILE A 51 -11.52 -18.86 1.26
CA ILE A 51 -12.55 -19.49 0.39
C ILE A 51 -11.98 -20.51 -0.60
N GLY A 52 -10.66 -20.77 -0.57
CA GLY A 52 -10.00 -21.71 -1.46
C GLY A 52 -9.86 -21.22 -2.92
N ASP A 53 -9.86 -19.91 -3.17
CA ASP A 53 -9.62 -19.30 -4.48
C ASP A 53 -8.11 -19.07 -4.66
N ASP A 54 -7.51 -19.72 -5.65
CA ASP A 54 -6.08 -19.66 -6.01
C ASP A 54 -5.77 -18.68 -7.15
N SER A 55 -6.68 -17.78 -7.45
CA SER A 55 -6.54 -16.83 -8.57
C SER A 55 -5.43 -15.77 -8.37
N ALA A 56 -4.92 -15.58 -7.16
CA ALA A 56 -3.77 -14.73 -6.90
C ALA A 56 -2.47 -15.49 -7.22
N LYS A 57 -1.82 -15.17 -8.33
CA LYS A 57 -0.54 -15.79 -8.75
C LYS A 57 0.65 -15.24 -7.98
N SER A 58 0.66 -13.94 -7.74
CA SER A 58 1.68 -13.26 -6.93
C SER A 58 1.13 -11.97 -6.33
N ALA A 59 1.81 -11.49 -5.31
CA ALA A 59 1.50 -10.20 -4.68
C ALA A 59 2.74 -9.33 -4.56
N THR A 60 2.58 -8.02 -4.78
CA THR A 60 3.64 -7.04 -4.54
C THR A 60 3.16 -6.02 -3.51
N PHE A 61 3.95 -5.81 -2.49
CA PHE A 61 3.69 -4.86 -1.40
C PHE A 61 4.76 -3.76 -1.42
N VAL A 62 4.37 -2.55 -1.73
CA VAL A 62 5.30 -1.43 -1.78
C VAL A 62 5.02 -0.48 -0.62
N VAL A 63 6.00 -0.24 0.20
CA VAL A 63 5.92 0.60 1.42
C VAL A 63 4.68 0.27 2.26
N THR A 64 4.41 -1.02 2.42
CA THR A 64 3.26 -1.55 3.16
C THR A 64 3.71 -2.19 4.46
N MET A 65 3.06 -1.84 5.56
CA MET A 65 3.25 -2.49 6.85
C MET A 65 1.94 -3.06 7.38
N LEU A 66 1.97 -4.30 7.83
CA LEU A 66 0.89 -5.00 8.53
C LEU A 66 1.15 -5.11 10.04
N THR A 67 2.32 -4.67 10.49
CA THR A 67 2.70 -4.60 11.90
C THR A 67 3.00 -3.17 12.30
N GLY A 68 2.71 -2.80 13.55
CA GLY A 68 3.16 -1.55 14.12
C GLY A 68 4.58 -1.65 14.65
N GLU A 69 5.52 -0.89 14.09
CA GLU A 69 6.83 -0.68 14.74
C GLU A 69 6.66 0.38 15.83
N LYS A 70 7.04 0.04 17.06
CA LYS A 70 6.98 0.99 18.19
C LYS A 70 8.41 1.43 18.57
N PRO A 71 8.63 2.73 18.78
CA PRO A 71 7.73 3.87 18.58
C PRO A 71 7.75 4.36 17.13
N ASN A 72 6.58 4.66 16.56
CA ASN A 72 6.48 5.35 15.28
C ASN A 72 5.68 6.66 15.44
N VAL A 73 5.82 7.59 14.49
CA VAL A 73 5.17 8.91 14.59
C VAL A 73 3.64 8.78 14.54
N VAL A 74 3.12 7.82 13.77
CA VAL A 74 1.68 7.53 13.70
C VAL A 74 1.19 6.99 15.04
N GLY A 75 1.96 6.09 15.67
CA GLY A 75 1.64 5.56 17.00
C GLY A 75 1.64 6.62 18.12
N MET A 76 2.34 7.73 17.95
CA MET A 76 2.27 8.87 18.92
C MET A 76 0.89 9.55 18.91
N LEU A 77 0.16 9.45 17.82
CA LEU A 77 -1.20 9.98 17.68
C LEU A 77 -2.27 8.98 18.09
N ASP A 78 -1.88 7.74 18.39
CA ASP A 78 -2.77 6.67 18.81
C ASP A 78 -3.01 6.71 20.33
N THR A 79 -3.86 7.66 20.74
CA THR A 79 -4.32 7.78 22.12
C THR A 79 -5.69 7.12 22.31
N ALA A 80 -6.06 6.80 23.54
CA ALA A 80 -7.39 6.28 23.86
C ALA A 80 -8.51 7.24 23.40
N GLU A 81 -8.27 8.54 23.50
CA GLU A 81 -9.20 9.58 23.09
C GLU A 81 -9.36 9.61 21.56
N SER A 82 -8.26 9.52 20.81
CA SER A 82 -8.30 9.52 19.33
C SER A 82 -9.00 8.26 18.80
N ARG A 83 -8.75 7.09 19.41
CA ARG A 83 -9.45 5.84 19.09
C ARG A 83 -10.96 5.97 19.35
N MET A 84 -11.34 6.46 20.53
CA MET A 84 -12.74 6.65 20.88
C MET A 84 -13.45 7.64 19.94
N MET A 85 -12.78 8.74 19.55
CA MET A 85 -13.32 9.69 18.57
C MET A 85 -13.55 9.04 17.21
N LEU A 86 -12.58 8.26 16.74
CA LEU A 86 -12.69 7.56 15.46
C LEU A 86 -13.79 6.49 15.48
N GLU A 87 -13.92 5.75 16.59
CA GLU A 87 -15.00 4.75 16.77
C GLU A 87 -16.39 5.41 16.79
N LYS A 88 -16.55 6.54 17.46
CA LYS A 88 -17.81 7.31 17.44
C LYS A 88 -18.12 7.83 16.02
N ALA A 89 -17.13 8.33 15.32
CA ALA A 89 -17.28 8.79 13.94
C ALA A 89 -17.66 7.62 13.00
N ALA A 90 -17.04 6.45 13.18
CA ALA A 90 -17.37 5.23 12.44
C ALA A 90 -18.80 4.76 12.70
N ALA A 91 -19.22 4.72 13.98
CA ALA A 91 -20.58 4.37 14.35
C ALA A 91 -21.64 5.33 13.78
N ALA A 92 -21.29 6.62 13.65
CA ALA A 92 -22.14 7.63 13.06
C ALA A 92 -22.11 7.66 11.50
N GLY A 93 -21.33 6.78 10.86
CA GLY A 93 -21.19 6.74 9.40
C GLY A 93 -20.54 7.99 8.82
N GLN A 94 -19.62 8.61 9.55
CA GLN A 94 -18.95 9.84 9.11
C GLN A 94 -17.88 9.55 8.04
N ILE A 95 -17.61 10.60 7.26
CA ILE A 95 -16.51 10.62 6.27
C ILE A 95 -15.34 11.40 6.87
N VAL A 96 -14.16 10.84 6.82
CA VAL A 96 -12.90 11.54 7.12
C VAL A 96 -12.53 12.35 5.88
N PRO A 97 -12.53 13.69 5.98
CA PRO A 97 -12.21 14.53 4.82
C PRO A 97 -10.74 14.40 4.44
N GLY A 98 -10.43 14.54 3.15
CA GLY A 98 -9.05 14.50 2.65
C GLY A 98 -8.14 15.53 3.32
N THR A 99 -8.68 16.69 3.69
CA THR A 99 -7.94 17.73 4.43
C THR A 99 -7.45 17.26 5.81
N ALA A 100 -8.17 16.38 6.49
CA ALA A 100 -7.72 15.80 7.76
C ALA A 100 -6.53 14.86 7.55
N LEU A 101 -6.58 14.02 6.52
CA LEU A 101 -5.47 13.14 6.15
C LEU A 101 -4.25 13.95 5.72
N ARG A 102 -4.43 15.00 4.90
CA ARG A 102 -3.35 15.92 4.52
C ARG A 102 -2.69 16.55 5.73
N SER A 103 -3.48 17.05 6.68
CA SER A 103 -2.95 17.66 7.92
C SER A 103 -2.17 16.63 8.75
N LEU A 104 -2.66 15.40 8.85
CA LEU A 104 -1.95 14.31 9.50
C LEU A 104 -0.58 14.09 8.85
N PHE A 105 -0.51 13.92 7.53
CA PHE A 105 0.75 13.72 6.82
C PHE A 105 1.71 14.93 6.94
N ALA A 106 1.19 16.16 6.93
CA ALA A 106 2.00 17.35 7.15
C ALA A 106 2.63 17.37 8.55
N MET A 107 1.90 16.90 9.56
CA MET A 107 2.40 16.82 10.95
C MET A 107 3.41 15.69 11.16
N LEU A 108 3.51 14.70 10.26
CA LEU A 108 4.57 13.70 10.30
C LEU A 108 5.94 14.28 9.89
N ARG A 109 5.96 15.38 9.11
CA ARG A 109 7.18 16.10 8.72
C ARG A 109 6.99 17.62 8.87
N PRO A 110 6.74 18.11 10.08
CA PRO A 110 6.36 19.51 10.29
C PRO A 110 7.46 20.49 9.88
N ASN A 111 8.73 20.13 10.03
CA ASN A 111 9.85 20.99 9.61
C ASN A 111 9.85 21.21 8.09
N ASP A 112 9.57 20.18 7.30
CA ASP A 112 9.61 20.25 5.84
C ASP A 112 8.31 20.82 5.26
N LEU A 113 7.17 20.42 5.81
CA LEU A 113 5.85 20.67 5.21
C LEU A 113 5.06 21.81 5.87
N VAL A 114 5.51 22.30 7.03
CA VAL A 114 4.85 23.42 7.75
C VAL A 114 5.86 24.53 8.02
N TYR A 115 6.85 24.29 8.86
CA TYR A 115 7.77 25.34 9.31
C TYR A 115 8.67 25.89 8.21
N ASN A 116 9.11 25.07 7.26
CA ASN A 116 9.89 25.54 6.13
C ASN A 116 9.12 26.58 5.30
N TYR A 117 7.82 26.37 5.07
CA TYR A 117 6.98 27.32 4.34
C TYR A 117 6.67 28.58 5.17
N LEU A 118 6.50 28.43 6.48
CA LEU A 118 6.36 29.57 7.39
C LEU A 118 7.61 30.48 7.32
N VAL A 119 8.79 29.89 7.44
CA VAL A 119 10.06 30.65 7.41
C VAL A 119 10.32 31.21 6.03
N SER A 120 10.29 30.42 4.99
CA SER A 120 10.62 30.86 3.63
C SER A 120 9.58 31.83 3.06
N GLY A 121 8.28 31.57 3.24
CA GLY A 121 7.19 32.40 2.74
C GLY A 121 6.94 33.64 3.61
N TRP A 122 6.55 33.44 4.85
CA TRP A 122 6.10 34.54 5.72
C TRP A 122 7.25 35.41 6.23
N LEU A 123 8.35 34.79 6.67
CA LEU A 123 9.44 35.56 7.25
C LEU A 123 10.44 36.08 6.22
N MET A 124 10.66 35.33 5.13
CA MET A 124 11.63 35.69 4.09
C MET A 124 11.00 36.24 2.80
N GLY A 125 9.67 36.25 2.67
CA GLY A 125 8.96 36.76 1.50
C GLY A 125 9.22 35.97 0.20
N LYS A 126 9.67 34.72 0.28
CA LYS A 126 9.96 33.88 -0.90
C LYS A 126 8.70 33.15 -1.33
N SER A 127 8.42 33.13 -2.64
CA SER A 127 7.39 32.23 -3.17
C SER A 127 7.86 30.77 -3.05
N PRO A 128 6.96 29.84 -2.71
CA PRO A 128 7.28 28.41 -2.74
C PRO A 128 7.78 28.01 -4.12
N ALA A 129 8.82 27.17 -4.16
CA ALA A 129 9.27 26.60 -5.42
C ALA A 129 8.15 25.72 -6.02
N PRO A 130 7.86 25.81 -7.34
CA PRO A 130 6.90 24.92 -7.98
C PRO A 130 7.35 23.46 -7.83
N PHE A 131 6.48 22.60 -7.32
CA PHE A 131 6.76 21.20 -7.13
C PHE A 131 5.47 20.40 -7.33
N ASP A 132 5.36 19.71 -8.46
CA ASP A 132 4.18 19.00 -8.93
C ASP A 132 3.72 17.90 -7.96
N VAL A 133 4.67 17.22 -7.30
CA VAL A 133 4.35 16.21 -6.28
C VAL A 133 3.59 16.79 -5.09
N LEU A 134 3.80 18.07 -4.75
CA LEU A 134 3.01 18.72 -3.68
C LEU A 134 1.56 18.91 -4.10
N ALA A 135 1.30 19.29 -5.37
CA ALA A 135 -0.07 19.42 -5.89
C ALA A 135 -0.79 18.06 -5.87
N TRP A 136 -0.09 16.99 -6.27
CA TRP A 136 -0.64 15.62 -6.16
C TRP A 136 -0.91 15.22 -4.70
N ASN A 137 -0.02 15.54 -3.77
CA ASN A 137 -0.19 15.24 -2.35
C ASN A 137 -1.36 16.04 -1.71
N ASP A 138 -1.65 17.24 -2.24
CA ASP A 138 -2.76 18.07 -1.78
C ASP A 138 -4.13 17.56 -2.25
N ASP A 139 -4.16 16.77 -3.31
CA ASP A 139 -5.37 16.10 -3.84
C ASP A 139 -5.69 14.85 -3.01
N ALA A 140 -5.96 15.05 -1.73
CA ALA A 140 -6.18 13.97 -0.78
C ALA A 140 -7.59 13.38 -0.88
N THR A 141 -7.69 12.07 -1.00
CA THR A 141 -8.94 11.32 -1.09
C THR A 141 -9.65 11.23 0.28
N ARG A 142 -10.98 11.38 0.27
CA ARG A 142 -11.83 11.12 1.43
C ARG A 142 -11.88 9.62 1.73
N THR A 143 -11.98 9.24 3.00
CA THR A 143 -12.23 7.86 3.41
C THR A 143 -13.36 7.80 4.44
N THR A 144 -13.96 6.63 4.65
CA THR A 144 -14.94 6.49 5.73
C THR A 144 -14.24 6.36 7.08
N ALA A 145 -14.84 6.88 8.14
CA ALA A 145 -14.32 6.72 9.48
C ALA A 145 -14.28 5.23 9.89
N ARG A 146 -15.22 4.42 9.40
CA ARG A 146 -15.26 2.98 9.65
C ARG A 146 -14.03 2.27 9.03
N PHE A 147 -13.74 2.50 7.76
CA PHE A 147 -12.55 1.94 7.12
C PHE A 147 -11.26 2.42 7.80
N ALA A 148 -11.17 3.73 8.13
CA ALA A 148 -10.02 4.26 8.86
C ALA A 148 -9.83 3.57 10.22
N CYS A 149 -10.90 3.34 10.96
CA CYS A 149 -10.88 2.64 12.25
C CYS A 149 -10.45 1.17 12.08
N GLU A 150 -11.04 0.44 11.14
CA GLU A 150 -10.76 -0.99 10.92
C GLU A 150 -9.33 -1.21 10.38
N SER A 151 -8.86 -0.37 9.47
CA SER A 151 -7.49 -0.47 8.91
C SER A 151 -6.42 -0.03 9.90
N SER A 152 -6.68 0.98 10.73
CA SER A 152 -5.71 1.45 11.72
C SER A 152 -5.44 0.42 12.82
N ARG A 153 -6.41 -0.40 13.17
CA ARG A 153 -6.23 -1.47 14.17
C ARG A 153 -5.09 -2.41 13.78
N LEU A 154 -4.99 -2.80 12.52
CA LEU A 154 -3.90 -3.66 12.06
C LEU A 154 -2.53 -3.00 12.20
N SER A 155 -2.40 -1.75 11.74
CA SER A 155 -1.12 -1.03 11.79
C SER A 155 -0.71 -0.57 13.19
N MET A 156 -1.65 -0.42 14.12
CA MET A 156 -1.40 0.06 15.48
C MET A 156 -1.27 -1.07 16.50
N ASP A 157 -2.18 -2.03 16.44
CA ASP A 157 -2.22 -3.16 17.38
C ASP A 157 -1.34 -4.33 16.91
N GLY A 158 -0.96 -4.32 15.62
CA GLY A 158 -0.25 -5.42 14.98
C GLY A 158 -1.16 -6.61 14.68
N TRP A 159 -0.56 -7.63 14.09
CA TRP A 159 -1.23 -8.89 13.80
C TRP A 159 -1.02 -9.87 14.98
N ASP A 160 -2.10 -10.22 15.65
CA ASP A 160 -2.11 -11.16 16.78
C ASP A 160 -2.46 -12.61 16.37
N GLY A 161 -2.52 -12.90 15.09
CA GLY A 161 -2.98 -14.18 14.54
C GLY A 161 -4.51 -14.29 14.40
N ASN A 162 -5.28 -13.30 14.88
CA ASN A 162 -6.73 -13.29 14.85
C ASN A 162 -7.28 -12.30 13.82
N GLY A 163 -7.18 -12.65 12.53
CA GLY A 163 -7.75 -11.82 11.47
C GLY A 163 -9.24 -11.53 11.67
N PRO A 164 -9.75 -10.43 11.12
CA PRO A 164 -11.18 -10.15 11.15
C PRO A 164 -11.95 -11.20 10.34
N THR A 165 -13.25 -11.30 10.62
CA THR A 165 -14.18 -11.98 9.72
C THR A 165 -14.53 -11.00 8.60
N LEU A 166 -14.19 -11.34 7.36
CA LEU A 166 -14.50 -10.53 6.19
C LEU A 166 -15.39 -11.32 5.25
N LEU A 167 -16.44 -10.68 4.75
CA LEU A 167 -17.41 -11.29 3.83
C LEU A 167 -17.90 -12.67 4.32
N GLY A 168 -18.04 -12.82 5.65
CA GLY A 168 -18.55 -14.02 6.30
C GLY A 168 -17.52 -15.10 6.60
N VAL A 169 -16.23 -14.92 6.25
CA VAL A 169 -15.18 -15.90 6.55
C VAL A 169 -14.06 -15.30 7.40
N LYS A 170 -13.48 -16.13 8.27
CA LYS A 170 -12.33 -15.77 9.10
C LYS A 170 -11.09 -15.68 8.23
N THR A 171 -10.38 -14.57 8.26
CA THR A 171 -9.16 -14.35 7.49
C THR A 171 -7.90 -14.69 8.28
N ASP A 172 -6.86 -15.15 7.55
CA ASP A 172 -5.55 -15.48 8.11
C ASP A 172 -4.47 -15.23 7.04
N PHE A 173 -3.58 -14.28 7.28
CA PHE A 173 -2.51 -13.95 6.32
C PHE A 173 -1.55 -15.10 6.10
N SER A 174 -1.34 -15.96 7.10
CA SER A 174 -0.44 -17.13 6.98
C SER A 174 -0.93 -18.18 5.98
N LYS A 175 -2.22 -18.13 5.61
CA LYS A 175 -2.84 -19.04 4.64
C LYS A 175 -2.69 -18.59 3.20
N VAL A 176 -2.17 -17.40 2.96
CA VAL A 176 -1.82 -16.94 1.61
C VAL A 176 -0.70 -17.82 1.06
N THR A 177 -0.84 -18.31 -0.16
CA THR A 177 0.10 -19.28 -0.76
C THR A 177 0.91 -18.72 -1.92
N CYS A 178 0.52 -17.56 -2.47
CA CYS A 178 1.23 -16.98 -3.61
C CYS A 178 2.56 -16.35 -3.18
N ASP A 179 3.51 -16.34 -4.12
CA ASP A 179 4.79 -15.64 -3.92
C ASP A 179 4.59 -14.13 -3.74
N SER A 180 5.49 -13.51 -3.00
CA SER A 180 5.38 -12.08 -2.73
C SER A 180 6.70 -11.32 -2.92
N TYR A 181 6.56 -10.07 -3.38
CA TYR A 181 7.65 -9.11 -3.54
C TYR A 181 7.39 -7.89 -2.66
N HIS A 182 8.35 -7.54 -1.82
CA HIS A 182 8.22 -6.46 -0.86
C HIS A 182 9.22 -5.35 -1.15
N VAL A 183 8.77 -4.09 -1.12
CA VAL A 183 9.63 -2.92 -1.31
C VAL A 183 9.49 -1.99 -0.11
N GLY A 184 10.60 -1.62 0.50
CA GLY A 184 10.67 -0.66 1.60
C GLY A 184 11.61 0.51 1.32
N GLY A 185 11.44 1.61 2.05
CA GLY A 185 12.33 2.76 2.04
C GLY A 185 13.17 2.82 3.30
N LEU A 186 14.50 2.86 3.18
CA LEU A 186 15.42 2.87 4.34
C LEU A 186 15.19 4.07 5.26
N THR A 187 14.81 5.21 4.70
CA THR A 187 14.52 6.45 5.44
C THR A 187 13.04 6.79 5.45
N ASP A 188 12.19 5.78 5.23
CA ASP A 188 10.75 5.94 5.28
C ASP A 188 10.30 6.20 6.72
N HIS A 189 9.65 7.34 6.94
CA HIS A 189 9.16 7.79 8.25
C HIS A 189 7.69 7.50 8.46
N ILE A 190 6.98 7.01 7.42
CA ILE A 190 5.56 6.64 7.46
C ILE A 190 5.42 5.14 7.70
N THR A 191 6.05 4.35 6.83
CA THR A 191 6.08 2.89 6.93
C THR A 191 7.52 2.42 7.12
N ALA A 192 7.91 2.25 8.37
CA ALA A 192 9.26 1.84 8.70
C ALA A 192 9.64 0.54 7.98
N TRP A 193 10.82 0.50 7.37
CA TRP A 193 11.23 -0.61 6.51
C TRP A 193 11.27 -1.97 7.25
N ARG A 194 11.55 -1.95 8.57
CA ARG A 194 11.50 -3.18 9.38
C ARG A 194 10.10 -3.74 9.46
N ALA A 195 9.08 -2.89 9.62
CA ALA A 195 7.68 -3.32 9.59
C ALA A 195 7.25 -3.78 8.18
N CYS A 196 7.80 -3.18 7.11
CA CYS A 196 7.62 -3.71 5.74
C CYS A 196 8.27 -5.09 5.59
N TYR A 197 9.42 -5.33 6.20
CA TYR A 197 10.09 -6.63 6.24
C TYR A 197 9.27 -7.67 7.03
N ASP A 198 8.78 -7.30 8.21
CA ASP A 198 7.92 -8.16 9.03
C ASP A 198 6.64 -8.57 8.27
N THR A 199 6.11 -7.69 7.43
CA THR A 199 4.97 -7.99 6.55
C THR A 199 5.26 -9.20 5.66
N ALA A 200 6.49 -9.36 5.16
CA ALA A 200 6.87 -10.54 4.38
C ALA A 200 6.81 -11.84 5.19
N HIS A 201 7.00 -11.77 6.50
CA HIS A 201 6.90 -12.94 7.38
C HIS A 201 5.46 -13.24 7.82
N LEU A 202 4.59 -12.23 7.85
CA LEU A 202 3.17 -12.41 8.17
C LEU A 202 2.37 -13.01 7.03
N VAL A 203 2.62 -12.53 5.81
CA VAL A 203 1.95 -13.06 4.63
C VAL A 203 2.57 -14.41 4.27
N GLY A 204 1.75 -15.44 4.09
CA GLY A 204 2.19 -16.75 3.65
C GLY A 204 2.88 -16.70 2.28
N GLY A 205 3.11 -17.85 1.69
CA GLY A 205 3.80 -17.99 0.39
C GLY A 205 5.20 -18.58 0.53
N ALA A 206 5.64 -19.27 -0.52
CA ALA A 206 6.91 -20.01 -0.50
C ALA A 206 8.11 -19.10 -0.77
N GLU A 207 7.98 -18.16 -1.68
CA GLU A 207 9.04 -17.23 -2.06
C GLU A 207 8.64 -15.80 -1.68
N LYS A 208 9.48 -15.15 -0.91
CA LYS A 208 9.27 -13.79 -0.40
C LYS A 208 10.53 -12.99 -0.67
N GLU A 209 10.47 -12.09 -1.62
CA GLU A 209 11.58 -11.25 -1.99
C GLU A 209 11.45 -9.88 -1.35
N MET A 210 12.52 -9.38 -0.77
CA MET A 210 12.58 -8.04 -0.17
C MET A 210 13.56 -7.17 -0.93
N THR A 211 13.15 -5.95 -1.25
CA THR A 211 14.02 -4.89 -1.75
C THR A 211 13.88 -3.65 -0.90
N LEU A 212 15.00 -3.11 -0.45
CA LEU A 212 15.07 -1.89 0.34
C LEU A 212 15.80 -0.81 -0.46
N ILE A 213 15.20 0.36 -0.61
CA ILE A 213 15.79 1.50 -1.33
C ILE A 213 16.27 2.56 -0.33
N LYS A 214 17.42 3.15 -0.59
CA LYS A 214 17.97 4.25 0.23
C LYS A 214 17.20 5.56 0.02
N SER A 215 15.90 5.55 0.30
CA SER A 215 15.02 6.72 0.12
C SER A 215 13.83 6.71 1.08
N GLY A 216 13.02 7.78 1.04
CA GLY A 216 11.80 7.91 1.83
C GLY A 216 10.57 7.32 1.15
N HIS A 217 9.39 7.52 1.75
CA HIS A 217 8.13 6.88 1.37
C HIS A 217 7.78 7.03 -0.11
N ILE A 218 7.46 8.23 -0.54
CA ILE A 218 7.02 8.50 -1.93
C ILE A 218 8.13 8.19 -2.94
N GLN A 219 9.37 8.57 -2.63
CA GLN A 219 10.48 8.38 -3.54
C GLN A 219 10.81 6.89 -3.75
N SER A 220 10.59 6.03 -2.76
CA SER A 220 10.72 4.58 -2.94
C SER A 220 9.68 4.03 -3.92
N VAL A 221 8.47 4.59 -3.93
CA VAL A 221 7.40 4.18 -4.85
C VAL A 221 7.69 4.63 -6.29
N VAL A 222 8.00 5.92 -6.49
CA VAL A 222 8.08 6.55 -7.83
C VAL A 222 9.50 6.61 -8.40
N TYR A 223 10.45 5.90 -7.82
CA TYR A 223 11.85 5.95 -8.24
C TYR A 223 12.01 5.48 -9.70
N PRO A 224 12.53 6.31 -10.63
CA PRO A 224 12.58 5.98 -12.04
C PRO A 224 13.32 4.68 -12.34
N ALA A 225 12.80 3.89 -13.27
CA ALA A 225 13.29 2.54 -13.58
C ALA A 225 14.76 2.48 -14.02
N ASP A 226 15.24 3.53 -14.69
CA ASP A 226 16.61 3.66 -15.22
C ASP A 226 17.53 4.52 -14.35
N SER A 227 17.05 5.01 -13.21
CA SER A 227 17.89 5.77 -12.29
C SER A 227 18.85 4.86 -11.53
N THR A 228 20.09 5.31 -11.38
CA THR A 228 21.15 4.65 -10.61
C THR A 228 21.56 5.47 -9.39
N ARG A 229 20.74 6.44 -8.98
CA ARG A 229 21.08 7.42 -7.92
C ARG A 229 21.24 6.81 -6.54
N TYR A 230 20.43 5.77 -6.20
CA TYR A 230 20.39 5.21 -4.85
C TYR A 230 20.86 3.76 -4.83
N ASP A 231 21.41 3.37 -3.69
CA ASP A 231 21.65 1.99 -3.35
C ASP A 231 20.33 1.28 -3.09
N ARG A 232 20.26 0.03 -3.48
CA ARG A 232 19.23 -0.91 -3.06
C ARG A 232 19.86 -2.15 -2.47
N TRP A 233 19.23 -2.69 -1.45
CA TRP A 233 19.51 -4.00 -0.86
C TRP A 233 18.40 -4.94 -1.30
N TYR A 234 18.73 -6.14 -1.71
CA TYR A 234 17.72 -7.11 -2.14
C TYR A 234 18.12 -8.55 -1.83
N GLY A 235 17.12 -9.43 -1.75
CA GLY A 235 17.26 -10.85 -1.52
C GLY A 235 16.01 -11.47 -0.90
N LEU A 236 16.04 -12.77 -0.74
CA LEU A 236 14.94 -13.49 -0.09
C LEU A 236 14.83 -13.08 1.39
N ALA A 237 13.61 -12.82 1.85
CA ALA A 237 13.33 -12.51 3.25
C ALA A 237 13.33 -13.80 4.10
N THR A 238 14.48 -14.45 4.22
CA THR A 238 14.62 -15.71 4.96
C THR A 238 14.94 -15.53 6.44
N PRO A 239 15.85 -14.64 6.88
CA PRO A 239 16.02 -14.36 8.30
C PRO A 239 14.77 -13.75 8.91
N THR A 240 14.43 -14.09 10.14
CA THR A 240 13.32 -13.44 10.86
C THR A 240 13.70 -12.04 11.34
N ASP A 241 14.97 -11.79 11.61
CA ASP A 241 15.49 -10.49 12.03
C ASP A 241 15.81 -9.63 10.79
N PRO A 242 15.17 -8.47 10.62
CA PRO A 242 15.43 -7.57 9.51
C PRO A 242 16.86 -7.04 9.46
N ASP A 243 17.52 -6.84 10.61
CA ASP A 243 18.90 -6.35 10.65
C ASP A 243 19.91 -7.46 10.26
N GLU A 244 19.61 -8.71 10.54
CA GLU A 244 20.39 -9.85 10.01
C GLU A 244 20.20 -9.99 8.50
N TRP A 245 18.97 -9.83 8.00
CA TRP A 245 18.72 -9.80 6.56
C TRP A 245 19.52 -8.69 5.86
N LEU A 246 19.51 -7.48 6.41
CA LEU A 246 20.22 -6.34 5.82
C LEU A 246 21.74 -6.58 5.70
N LYS A 247 22.35 -7.32 6.64
CA LYS A 247 23.78 -7.68 6.59
C LYS A 247 24.10 -8.66 5.48
N THR A 248 23.16 -9.50 5.09
CA THR A 248 23.34 -10.57 4.08
C THR A 248 22.78 -10.21 2.71
N ALA A 249 21.98 -9.15 2.63
CA ALA A 249 21.35 -8.68 1.38
C ALA A 249 22.41 -8.24 0.36
N THR A 250 22.16 -8.54 -0.90
CA THR A 250 22.97 -8.04 -2.02
C THR A 250 22.75 -6.55 -2.20
N VAL A 251 23.83 -5.80 -2.42
CA VAL A 251 23.77 -4.35 -2.63
C VAL A 251 24.08 -4.02 -4.08
N GLU A 252 23.20 -3.24 -4.71
CA GLU A 252 23.38 -2.72 -6.07
C GLU A 252 22.90 -1.27 -6.17
N HIS A 253 23.40 -0.56 -7.19
CA HIS A 253 22.85 0.74 -7.56
C HIS A 253 21.67 0.56 -8.53
N GLY A 254 20.61 1.32 -8.30
CA GLY A 254 19.50 1.37 -9.25
C GLY A 254 18.13 1.16 -8.64
N SER A 255 17.15 1.22 -9.53
CA SER A 255 15.75 1.10 -9.19
C SER A 255 15.33 -0.35 -8.96
N TRP A 256 14.33 -0.55 -8.10
CA TRP A 256 13.67 -1.84 -7.89
C TRP A 256 12.76 -2.25 -9.07
N TRP A 257 12.37 -1.31 -9.93
CA TRP A 257 11.42 -1.56 -11.02
C TRP A 257 11.89 -2.62 -12.03
N ARG A 258 13.18 -2.61 -12.41
CA ARG A 258 13.71 -3.59 -13.38
C ARG A 258 13.71 -5.00 -12.82
N PRO A 259 14.34 -5.32 -11.69
CA PRO A 259 14.32 -6.67 -11.13
C PRO A 259 12.91 -7.12 -10.74
N TRP A 260 12.05 -6.20 -10.25
CA TRP A 260 10.65 -6.51 -10.04
C TRP A 260 9.92 -6.88 -11.34
N THR A 261 10.20 -6.19 -12.45
CA THR A 261 9.61 -6.52 -13.74
C THR A 261 10.01 -7.92 -14.20
N GLU A 262 11.27 -8.31 -14.05
CA GLU A 262 11.76 -9.66 -14.36
C GLU A 262 11.07 -10.71 -13.47
N TRP A 263 10.99 -10.45 -12.17
CA TRP A 263 10.29 -11.29 -11.20
C TRP A 263 8.79 -11.44 -11.56
N LEU A 264 8.15 -10.38 -11.99
CA LEU A 264 6.74 -10.36 -12.38
C LEU A 264 6.51 -11.09 -13.70
N ILE A 265 7.39 -10.91 -14.70
CA ILE A 265 7.34 -11.62 -15.99
C ILE A 265 7.37 -13.14 -15.78
N ALA A 266 8.25 -13.63 -14.90
CA ALA A 266 8.36 -15.04 -14.58
C ALA A 266 7.04 -15.63 -14.00
N ARG A 267 6.15 -14.78 -13.49
CA ARG A 267 4.85 -15.13 -12.90
C ARG A 267 3.64 -14.71 -13.75
N SER A 268 3.87 -14.18 -14.96
CA SER A 268 2.82 -13.61 -15.82
C SER A 268 2.39 -14.52 -16.97
N GLY A 269 2.99 -15.71 -17.11
CA GLY A 269 2.72 -16.65 -18.19
C GLY A 269 3.38 -16.22 -19.51
N SER A 270 2.93 -16.81 -20.62
CA SER A 270 3.51 -16.56 -21.94
C SER A 270 3.09 -15.21 -22.52
N GLU A 271 3.99 -14.60 -23.28
CA GLU A 271 3.69 -13.39 -24.04
C GLU A 271 2.59 -13.61 -25.07
N ARG A 272 1.77 -12.61 -25.27
CA ARG A 272 0.73 -12.58 -26.29
C ARG A 272 0.61 -11.16 -26.89
N PRO A 273 0.06 -11.04 -28.11
CA PRO A 273 -0.13 -9.73 -28.73
C PRO A 273 -0.96 -8.80 -27.83
N ALA A 274 -0.53 -7.54 -27.72
CA ALA A 274 -1.26 -6.52 -27.00
C ALA A 274 -2.68 -6.35 -27.57
N ARG A 275 -3.62 -6.09 -26.70
CA ARG A 275 -5.01 -5.87 -27.11
C ARG A 275 -5.13 -4.58 -27.89
N LYS A 276 -5.86 -4.62 -29.01
CA LYS A 276 -6.13 -3.45 -29.84
C LYS A 276 -7.29 -2.58 -29.35
N THR A 277 -8.15 -3.14 -28.50
CA THR A 277 -9.36 -2.47 -27.99
C THR A 277 -9.44 -2.60 -26.47
N LEU A 278 -9.96 -1.59 -25.81
CA LEU A 278 -10.29 -1.60 -24.38
C LEU A 278 -11.54 -2.42 -24.10
N GLY A 279 -11.64 -2.96 -22.88
CA GLY A 279 -12.81 -3.69 -22.45
C GLY A 279 -13.11 -4.99 -23.26
N ASN A 280 -14.34 -5.44 -23.23
CA ASN A 280 -14.88 -6.55 -24.03
C ASN A 280 -16.39 -6.32 -24.28
N SER A 281 -17.09 -7.29 -24.87
CA SER A 281 -18.53 -7.18 -25.16
C SER A 281 -19.40 -6.97 -23.91
N HIS A 282 -18.99 -7.50 -22.77
CA HIS A 282 -19.69 -7.38 -21.49
C HIS A 282 -19.25 -6.16 -20.68
N TYR A 283 -17.94 -5.91 -20.64
CA TYR A 283 -17.33 -4.76 -19.95
C TYR A 283 -16.82 -3.77 -21.00
N ARG A 284 -17.72 -2.90 -21.45
CA ARG A 284 -17.40 -1.87 -22.45
C ARG A 284 -16.59 -0.74 -21.83
N PRO A 285 -15.75 -0.05 -22.61
CA PRO A 285 -15.15 1.20 -22.17
C PRO A 285 -16.21 2.17 -21.68
N LEU A 286 -15.91 2.89 -20.62
CA LEU A 286 -16.69 4.01 -20.11
C LEU A 286 -16.05 5.33 -20.61
N ASP A 287 -16.27 6.41 -19.88
CA ASP A 287 -15.67 7.71 -20.19
C ASP A 287 -14.14 7.65 -20.19
N PRO A 288 -13.48 8.52 -20.96
CA PRO A 288 -12.03 8.67 -20.90
C PRO A 288 -11.56 8.99 -19.47
N ALA A 289 -10.39 8.45 -19.09
CA ALA A 289 -9.78 8.82 -17.81
C ALA A 289 -9.47 10.33 -17.77
N PRO A 290 -9.59 10.98 -16.61
CA PRO A 290 -9.87 10.42 -15.27
C PRO A 290 -11.36 10.22 -14.95
N GLY A 291 -12.29 10.38 -15.89
CA GLY A 291 -13.73 10.37 -15.66
C GLY A 291 -14.24 11.67 -15.03
N THR A 292 -15.38 11.59 -14.34
CA THR A 292 -16.05 12.77 -13.77
C THR A 292 -15.87 12.89 -12.26
N TYR A 293 -15.46 11.81 -11.57
CA TYR A 293 -15.35 11.79 -10.10
C TYR A 293 -14.35 12.81 -9.53
N VAL A 294 -13.36 13.21 -10.31
CA VAL A 294 -12.35 14.20 -9.91
C VAL A 294 -12.92 15.62 -9.75
N HIS A 295 -14.14 15.84 -10.19
CA HIS A 295 -14.85 17.10 -10.09
C HIS A 295 -15.90 17.13 -8.96
N GLU A 296 -16.07 15.99 -8.25
CA GLU A 296 -16.97 15.84 -7.12
C GLU A 296 -16.25 16.10 -5.79
#